data_8097831847c472b425e7e152137d9cbd
#
_entry.id   8097831847c472b425e7e152137d9cbd
#
_cell.length_a   1.000
_cell.length_b   1.000
_cell.length_c   1.000
_cell.angle_alpha   90.00
_cell.angle_beta   90.00
_cell.angle_gamma   90.00
#
_symmetry.space_group_name_H-M   'P 1'
#
loop_
_entity.id
_entity.type
_entity.pdbx_description
1 polymer ?
#
loop_
_entity_poly.entity_id
_entity_poly.type
_entity_poly.pdbx_seq_one_letter_code
_entity_poly.pdbx_strand_id
1 'polypeptide(L)'
;MDYATQIAAAKEAFGKLLEDQLKRVEEMKAQGDFIDYAALPTIKIGVCGGDGIGPAITAQAQRILEYLLADEVKSGKVEFKVIDGLTIERRVEENAAIPADVLEELKEWK
;
A
#
# COMPACT_ATOMS: atom_id res chain seq x y z
N MET A 1 -28.91 -5.32 -29.52
CA MET A 1 -27.66 -5.28 -28.75
C MET A 1 -26.52 -5.67 -29.69
N ASP A 2 -25.48 -4.86 -29.74
CA ASP A 2 -24.32 -5.20 -30.58
C ASP A 2 -23.28 -5.95 -29.75
N TYR A 3 -23.41 -7.27 -29.72
CA TYR A 3 -22.48 -8.15 -29.02
C TYR A 3 -21.06 -8.10 -29.58
N ALA A 4 -20.89 -7.77 -30.86
CA ALA A 4 -19.56 -7.71 -31.47
C ALA A 4 -18.74 -6.57 -30.87
N THR A 5 -19.32 -5.40 -30.68
CA THR A 5 -18.68 -4.24 -30.03
C THR A 5 -18.34 -4.54 -28.56
N GLN A 6 -19.26 -5.17 -27.83
CA GLN A 6 -19.02 -5.54 -26.43
C GLN A 6 -17.89 -6.58 -26.28
N ILE A 7 -17.85 -7.57 -27.17
CA ILE A 7 -16.79 -8.58 -27.19
C ILE A 7 -15.44 -7.94 -27.55
N ALA A 8 -15.41 -7.01 -28.50
CA ALA A 8 -14.18 -6.31 -28.85
C ALA A 8 -13.64 -5.49 -27.68
N ALA A 9 -14.50 -4.72 -27.02
CA ALA A 9 -14.12 -3.95 -25.83
C ALA A 9 -13.61 -4.85 -24.67
N ALA A 10 -14.26 -5.98 -24.45
CA ALA A 10 -13.82 -6.94 -23.43
C ALA A 10 -12.45 -7.55 -23.75
N LYS A 11 -12.18 -7.89 -25.01
CA LYS A 11 -10.88 -8.40 -25.46
C LYS A 11 -9.77 -7.36 -25.28
N GLU A 12 -10.05 -6.12 -25.62
CA GLU A 12 -9.10 -5.02 -25.44
C GLU A 12 -8.79 -4.78 -23.98
N ALA A 13 -9.81 -4.69 -23.13
CA ALA A 13 -9.64 -4.53 -21.67
C ALA A 13 -8.86 -5.69 -21.06
N PHE A 14 -9.13 -6.93 -21.47
CA PHE A 14 -8.41 -8.10 -20.99
C PHE A 14 -6.96 -8.12 -21.49
N GLY A 15 -6.71 -7.75 -22.73
CA GLY A 15 -5.36 -7.61 -23.28
C GLY A 15 -4.52 -6.62 -22.49
N LYS A 16 -5.06 -5.44 -22.23
CA LYS A 16 -4.40 -4.41 -21.41
C LYS A 16 -4.11 -4.91 -19.99
N LEU A 17 -5.07 -5.60 -19.35
CA LEU A 17 -4.86 -6.19 -18.03
C LEU A 17 -3.70 -7.19 -18.03
N LEU A 18 -3.58 -8.03 -19.05
CA LEU A 18 -2.47 -8.99 -19.17
C LEU A 18 -1.13 -8.29 -19.35
N GLU A 19 -1.06 -7.25 -20.19
CA GLU A 19 0.14 -6.45 -20.38
C GLU A 19 0.61 -5.81 -19.07
N ASP A 20 -0.31 -5.20 -18.31
CA ASP A 20 -0.02 -4.60 -17.02
C ASP A 20 0.49 -5.65 -16.00
N GLN A 21 -0.10 -6.86 -15.98
CA GLN A 21 0.36 -7.93 -15.10
C GLN A 21 1.74 -8.47 -15.50
N LEU A 22 2.01 -8.63 -16.79
CA LEU A 22 3.33 -9.05 -17.28
C LEU A 22 4.41 -8.04 -16.92
N LYS A 23 4.11 -6.75 -17.09
CA LYS A 23 5.03 -5.68 -16.66
C LYS A 23 5.33 -5.75 -15.17
N ARG A 24 4.34 -5.95 -14.31
CA ARG A 24 4.55 -6.16 -12.88
C ARG A 24 5.43 -7.36 -12.57
N VAL A 25 5.24 -8.47 -13.27
CA VAL A 25 6.07 -9.68 -13.10
C VAL A 25 7.52 -9.39 -13.46
N GLU A 26 7.77 -8.68 -14.55
CA GLU A 26 9.14 -8.31 -14.95
C GLU A 26 9.78 -7.34 -13.94
N GLU A 27 9.03 -6.36 -13.43
CA GLU A 27 9.49 -5.46 -12.37
C GLU A 27 9.84 -6.24 -11.09
N MET A 28 9.01 -7.21 -10.68
CA MET A 28 9.29 -8.07 -9.53
C MET A 28 10.55 -8.91 -9.73
N LYS A 29 10.77 -9.47 -10.91
CA LYS A 29 11.99 -10.21 -11.23
C LYS A 29 13.24 -9.32 -11.20
N ALA A 30 13.09 -8.08 -11.65
CA ALA A 30 14.20 -7.11 -11.68
C ALA A 30 14.57 -6.59 -10.28
N GLN A 31 13.65 -6.63 -9.31
CA GLN A 31 13.91 -6.19 -7.92
C GLN A 31 14.87 -7.12 -7.15
N GLY A 32 15.09 -8.35 -7.63
CA GLY A 32 16.01 -9.30 -7.01
C GLY A 32 15.47 -9.93 -5.73
N ASP A 33 16.35 -10.14 -4.76
CA ASP A 33 16.04 -10.82 -3.51
C ASP A 33 15.17 -9.97 -2.55
N PHE A 34 14.65 -10.64 -1.51
CA PHE A 34 13.90 -9.99 -0.44
C PHE A 34 14.75 -8.94 0.28
N ILE A 35 14.07 -7.92 0.80
CA ILE A 35 14.72 -6.87 1.59
C ILE A 35 15.32 -7.47 2.86
N ASP A 36 16.61 -7.26 3.07
CA ASP A 36 17.25 -7.55 4.35
C ASP A 36 16.98 -6.39 5.32
N TYR A 37 15.94 -6.54 6.13
CA TYR A 37 15.54 -5.54 7.11
C TYR A 37 16.61 -5.29 8.19
N ALA A 38 17.47 -6.27 8.48
CA ALA A 38 18.57 -6.08 9.42
C ALA A 38 19.62 -5.10 8.90
N ALA A 39 19.86 -5.11 7.60
CA ALA A 39 20.83 -4.22 6.94
C ALA A 39 20.30 -2.80 6.71
N LEU A 40 18.97 -2.56 6.80
CA LEU A 40 18.41 -1.22 6.61
C LEU A 40 18.88 -0.27 7.73
N PRO A 41 19.22 0.99 7.41
CA PRO A 41 19.55 2.00 8.43
C PRO A 41 18.35 2.31 9.33
N THR A 42 17.15 2.37 8.75
CA THR A 42 15.89 2.60 9.46
C THR A 42 14.80 1.71 8.87
N ILE A 43 14.04 1.03 9.73
CA ILE A 43 12.85 0.28 9.35
C ILE A 43 11.66 1.22 9.49
N LYS A 44 10.96 1.46 8.39
CA LYS A 44 9.81 2.36 8.35
C LYS A 44 8.51 1.57 8.47
N ILE A 45 7.63 1.98 9.36
CA ILE A 45 6.33 1.35 9.60
C ILE A 45 5.23 2.37 9.32
N GLY A 46 4.51 2.18 8.21
CA GLY A 46 3.31 2.96 7.89
C GLY A 46 2.10 2.48 8.69
N VAL A 47 1.41 3.39 9.35
CA VAL A 47 0.24 3.12 10.18
C VAL A 47 -1.01 3.64 9.49
N CYS A 48 -1.86 2.74 9.00
CA CYS A 48 -3.09 3.08 8.27
C CYS A 48 -4.31 2.77 9.15
N GLY A 49 -4.95 3.80 9.69
CA GLY A 49 -6.13 3.67 10.53
C GLY A 49 -7.40 3.30 9.75
N GLY A 50 -7.55 3.85 8.56
CA GLY A 50 -8.77 3.70 7.75
C GLY A 50 -9.99 4.32 8.42
N ASP A 51 -11.10 3.57 8.41
CA ASP A 51 -12.43 4.02 8.87
C ASP A 51 -12.97 3.25 10.06
N GLY A 52 -14.10 3.72 10.57
CA GLY A 52 -14.91 3.06 11.59
C GLY A 52 -14.12 2.79 12.87
N ILE A 53 -14.00 1.53 13.24
CA ILE A 53 -13.23 1.08 14.42
C ILE A 53 -11.70 1.08 14.15
N GLY A 54 -11.29 1.14 12.90
CA GLY A 54 -9.89 1.03 12.47
C GLY A 54 -8.95 1.98 13.21
N PRO A 55 -9.19 3.31 13.25
CA PRO A 55 -8.32 4.26 13.94
C PRO A 55 -8.10 3.92 15.41
N ALA A 56 -9.15 3.51 16.13
CA ALA A 56 -9.08 3.17 17.55
C ALA A 56 -8.23 1.92 17.80
N ILE A 57 -8.42 0.85 17.00
CA ILE A 57 -7.65 -0.40 17.11
C ILE A 57 -6.19 -0.14 16.73
N THR A 58 -5.95 0.55 15.62
CA THR A 58 -4.61 0.81 15.10
C THR A 58 -3.79 1.66 16.07
N ALA A 59 -4.40 2.67 16.70
CA ALA A 59 -3.73 3.47 17.72
C ALA A 59 -3.29 2.65 18.92
N GLN A 60 -4.09 1.67 19.37
CA GLN A 60 -3.68 0.79 20.47
C GLN A 60 -2.55 -0.17 20.05
N ALA A 61 -2.62 -0.71 18.83
CA ALA A 61 -1.55 -1.56 18.29
C ALA A 61 -0.24 -0.78 18.17
N GLN A 62 -0.28 0.45 17.66
CA GLN A 62 0.89 1.33 17.58
C GLN A 62 1.50 1.60 18.96
N ARG A 63 0.68 1.94 19.97
CA ARG A 63 1.17 2.15 21.36
C ARG A 63 1.91 0.95 21.91
N ILE A 64 1.40 -0.26 21.65
CA ILE A 64 2.06 -1.50 22.10
C ILE A 64 3.40 -1.68 21.39
N LEU A 65 3.44 -1.47 20.07
CA LEU A 65 4.68 -1.57 19.30
C LEU A 65 5.71 -0.52 19.72
N GLU A 66 5.30 0.72 19.91
CA GLU A 66 6.18 1.80 20.42
C GLU A 66 6.74 1.50 21.80
N TYR A 67 5.95 0.87 22.66
CA TYR A 67 6.42 0.43 23.98
C TYR A 67 7.44 -0.71 23.88
N LEU A 68 7.15 -1.72 23.04
CA LEU A 68 8.02 -2.88 22.86
C LEU A 68 9.33 -2.53 22.13
N LEU A 69 9.29 -1.56 21.23
CA LEU A 69 10.41 -1.12 20.38
C LEU A 69 10.96 0.25 20.81
N ALA A 70 10.80 0.60 22.09
CA ALA A 70 11.14 1.94 22.58
C ALA A 70 12.61 2.32 22.35
N ASP A 71 13.52 1.38 22.48
CA ASP A 71 14.95 1.62 22.26
C ASP A 71 15.26 1.77 20.76
N GLU A 72 14.64 0.99 19.88
CA GLU A 72 14.77 1.07 18.43
C GLU A 72 14.18 2.36 17.88
N VAL A 73 13.05 2.80 18.42
CA VAL A 73 12.43 4.09 18.05
C VAL A 73 13.33 5.24 18.50
N LYS A 74 13.83 5.20 19.74
CA LYS A 74 14.72 6.24 20.28
C LYS A 74 16.04 6.34 19.53
N SER A 75 16.57 5.21 19.07
CA SER A 75 17.81 5.17 18.29
C SER A 75 17.62 5.54 16.81
N GLY A 76 16.38 5.67 16.33
CA GLY A 76 16.04 5.89 14.91
C GLY A 76 16.12 4.65 14.05
N LYS A 77 16.27 3.45 14.65
CA LYS A 77 16.24 2.18 13.91
C LYS A 77 14.83 1.83 13.43
N VAL A 78 13.80 2.26 14.15
CA VAL A 78 12.39 2.11 13.77
C VAL A 78 11.72 3.48 13.77
N GLU A 79 10.97 3.75 12.71
CA GLU A 79 10.17 4.98 12.55
C GLU A 79 8.72 4.62 12.23
N PHE A 80 7.77 5.24 12.94
CA PHE A 80 6.33 5.13 12.67
C PHE A 80 5.82 6.39 11.99
N LYS A 81 4.95 6.21 11.00
CA LYS A 81 4.23 7.30 10.36
C LYS A 81 2.77 6.96 10.17
N VAL A 82 1.88 7.82 10.61
CA VAL A 82 0.45 7.70 10.31
C VAL A 82 0.24 8.13 8.86
N ILE A 83 -0.40 7.24 8.08
CA ILE A 83 -0.78 7.47 6.69
C ILE A 83 -2.29 7.62 6.65
N ASP A 84 -2.73 8.84 6.37
CA ASP A 84 -4.15 9.21 6.31
C ASP A 84 -4.71 9.05 4.88
N GLY A 85 -6.05 9.19 4.75
CA GLY A 85 -6.69 9.24 3.44
C GLY A 85 -7.25 7.92 2.92
N LEU A 86 -7.18 6.83 3.69
CA LEU A 86 -7.84 5.56 3.36
C LEU A 86 -9.27 5.51 3.91
N THR A 87 -10.04 6.59 3.75
CA THR A 87 -11.43 6.65 4.20
C THR A 87 -12.39 6.22 3.10
N ILE A 88 -13.56 5.70 3.51
CA ILE A 88 -14.58 5.26 2.55
C ILE A 88 -15.09 6.44 1.71
N GLU A 89 -15.26 7.61 2.31
CA GLU A 89 -15.70 8.82 1.63
C GLU A 89 -14.76 9.16 0.49
N ARG A 90 -13.47 9.25 0.76
CA ARG A 90 -12.46 9.59 -0.24
C ARG A 90 -12.36 8.52 -1.34
N ARG A 91 -12.43 7.25 -0.98
CA ARG A 91 -12.40 6.13 -1.94
C ARG A 91 -13.61 6.15 -2.88
N VAL A 92 -14.78 6.51 -2.37
CA VAL A 92 -16.01 6.67 -3.18
C VAL A 92 -15.90 7.90 -4.07
N GLU A 93 -15.45 9.05 -3.53
CA GLU A 93 -15.30 10.29 -4.27
C GLU A 93 -14.32 10.16 -5.44
N GLU A 94 -13.18 9.54 -5.22
CA GLU A 94 -12.14 9.32 -6.23
C GLU A 94 -12.38 8.07 -7.09
N ASN A 95 -13.42 7.27 -6.80
CA ASN A 95 -13.68 5.97 -7.43
C ASN A 95 -12.44 5.07 -7.47
N ALA A 96 -11.68 5.05 -6.39
CA ALA A 96 -10.42 4.33 -6.25
C ALA A 96 -10.41 3.47 -4.98
N ALA A 97 -9.88 2.27 -5.08
CA ALA A 97 -9.69 1.40 -3.91
C ALA A 97 -8.64 1.98 -2.95
N ILE A 98 -7.60 2.58 -3.49
CA ILE A 98 -6.58 3.35 -2.77
C ILE A 98 -6.34 4.61 -3.58
N PRO A 99 -6.47 5.82 -3.01
CA PRO A 99 -6.10 7.07 -3.66
C PRO A 99 -4.63 7.05 -4.13
N ALA A 100 -4.35 7.67 -5.27
CA ALA A 100 -3.05 7.57 -5.91
C ALA A 100 -1.89 8.10 -5.04
N ASP A 101 -2.11 9.22 -4.37
CA ASP A 101 -1.14 9.82 -3.45
C ASP A 101 -0.86 8.93 -2.23
N VAL A 102 -1.91 8.30 -1.66
CA VAL A 102 -1.78 7.35 -0.56
C VAL A 102 -1.01 6.10 -1.01
N LEU A 103 -1.25 5.63 -2.23
CA LEU A 103 -0.52 4.49 -2.79
C LEU A 103 0.97 4.79 -2.96
N GLU A 104 1.32 5.99 -3.42
CA GLU A 104 2.72 6.40 -3.54
C GLU A 104 3.37 6.51 -2.14
N GLU A 105 2.69 7.11 -1.18
CA GLU A 105 3.17 7.18 0.20
C GLU A 105 3.39 5.79 0.81
N LEU A 106 2.46 4.84 0.60
CA LEU A 106 2.61 3.45 1.04
C LEU A 106 3.82 2.75 0.41
N LYS A 107 4.17 3.08 -0.84
CA LYS A 107 5.35 2.53 -1.51
C LYS A 107 6.67 3.08 -0.94
N GLU A 108 6.68 4.28 -0.40
CA GLU A 108 7.84 4.86 0.26
C GLU A 108 8.13 4.23 1.63
N TRP A 109 7.07 3.73 2.29
CA TRP A 109 7.11 3.16 3.64
C TRP A 109 7.08 1.62 3.59
N LYS A 110 8.02 1.02 2.90
CA LYS A 110 8.18 -0.43 2.74
C LYS A 110 9.56 -0.89 3.23
#